data_db3a55bd0072879e1decdf31a4f13f93
#
_entry.id   db3a55bd0072879e1decdf31a4f13f93
#
_cell.length_a   1.000
_cell.length_b   1.000
_cell.length_c   1.000
_cell.angle_alpha   90.00
_cell.angle_beta   90.00
_cell.angle_gamma   90.00
#
_symmetry.space_group_name_H-M   'P 1'
#
loop_
_entity.id
_entity.type
_entity.pdbx_description
1 polymer ?
#
loop_
_entity_poly.entity_id
_entity_poly.type
_entity_poly.pdbx_seq_one_letter_code
_entity_poly.pdbx_strand_id
1 'polypeptide(L)'
;RSSAIRIGGWDQNHMSNYNFNNITIYDSNCGINLTVRDSGSIQNINFANIRIETRMHTGDWWGNGEPIKISALRGVPDSPIGIIKNISFSNISCTAENSILMYASDETVMENISFNNFNFELKKGPLEDVSGGNFDLRPNTVQGKEIYASNIPVVYVENAKNVFFNQGNIYWGKVDKKYYT
;
A
#
# COMPACT_ATOMS: atom_id res chain seq x y z
N ARG A 1 14.15 7.19 -2.32
CA ARG A 1 13.39 7.45 -1.09
C ARG A 1 12.00 7.95 -1.43
N SER A 2 11.19 7.14 -2.07
CA SER A 2 9.83 7.46 -2.50
C SER A 2 9.14 6.16 -2.90
N SER A 3 7.90 6.24 -3.39
CA SER A 3 7.26 5.13 -4.06
C SER A 3 7.91 4.89 -5.42
N ALA A 4 8.17 3.64 -5.77
CA ALA A 4 8.72 3.30 -7.09
C ALA A 4 7.67 3.51 -8.20
N ILE A 5 6.44 3.09 -7.95
CA ILE A 5 5.28 3.39 -8.79
C ILE A 5 4.26 4.13 -7.93
N ARG A 6 3.84 5.31 -8.36
CA ARG A 6 2.78 6.06 -7.71
C ARG A 6 1.73 6.50 -8.72
N ILE A 7 0.47 6.22 -8.40
CA ILE A 7 -0.69 6.63 -9.18
C ILE A 7 -1.61 7.40 -8.23
N GLY A 8 -1.99 8.60 -8.63
CA GLY A 8 -2.86 9.47 -7.87
C GLY A 8 -2.15 10.32 -6.81
N GLY A 9 -2.94 10.88 -5.94
CA GLY A 9 -2.55 11.84 -4.92
C GLY A 9 -3.71 12.82 -4.68
N TRP A 10 -3.41 14.11 -4.72
CA TRP A 10 -4.37 15.21 -4.75
C TRP A 10 -4.82 15.44 -6.19
N ASP A 11 -5.70 14.61 -6.68
CA ASP A 11 -6.06 14.57 -8.08
C ASP A 11 -7.58 14.41 -8.23
N GLN A 12 -8.17 15.24 -9.06
CA GLN A 12 -9.59 15.20 -9.40
C GLN A 12 -9.86 14.42 -10.70
N ASN A 13 -8.80 13.94 -11.36
CA ASN A 13 -8.92 13.22 -12.60
C ASN A 13 -9.25 11.73 -12.38
N HIS A 14 -9.72 11.11 -13.44
CA HIS A 14 -9.97 9.68 -13.49
C HIS A 14 -8.82 8.97 -14.18
N MET A 15 -8.10 8.15 -13.42
CA MET A 15 -6.99 7.33 -13.90
C MET A 15 -7.45 5.90 -14.10
N SER A 16 -7.45 5.42 -15.34
CA SER A 16 -7.97 4.09 -15.63
C SER A 16 -7.29 3.40 -16.80
N ASN A 17 -7.44 2.08 -16.83
CA ASN A 17 -7.02 1.21 -17.95
C ASN A 17 -5.49 1.17 -18.13
N TYR A 18 -4.73 1.10 -17.04
CA TYR A 18 -3.29 0.93 -17.07
C TYR A 18 -2.89 -0.54 -16.90
N ASN A 19 -1.82 -0.92 -17.59
CA ASN A 19 -1.18 -2.21 -17.41
C ASN A 19 0.30 -2.01 -17.10
N PHE A 20 0.74 -2.56 -15.96
CA PHE A 20 2.12 -2.58 -15.52
C PHE A 20 2.61 -4.03 -15.53
N ASN A 21 3.66 -4.33 -16.29
CA ASN A 21 4.09 -5.70 -16.47
C ASN A 21 5.62 -5.82 -16.54
N ASN A 22 6.15 -6.94 -16.00
CA ASN A 22 7.57 -7.27 -16.06
C ASN A 22 8.47 -6.21 -15.39
N ILE A 23 8.18 -5.86 -14.15
CA ILE A 23 8.88 -4.81 -13.40
C ILE A 23 9.63 -5.41 -12.22
N THR A 24 10.84 -4.92 -11.99
CA THR A 24 11.57 -5.14 -10.74
C THR A 24 11.71 -3.83 -10.00
N ILE A 25 11.19 -3.79 -8.78
CA ILE A 25 11.34 -2.69 -7.84
C ILE A 25 12.36 -3.13 -6.79
N TYR A 26 13.39 -2.32 -6.58
CA TYR A 26 14.45 -2.63 -5.65
C TYR A 26 14.77 -1.44 -4.75
N ASP A 27 14.96 -1.73 -3.46
CA ASP A 27 15.39 -0.76 -2.44
C ASP A 27 14.51 0.50 -2.35
N SER A 28 13.19 0.32 -2.48
CA SER A 28 12.23 1.42 -2.42
C SER A 28 11.63 1.58 -1.03
N ASN A 29 11.24 2.81 -0.66
CA ASN A 29 10.54 3.09 0.59
C ASN A 29 9.06 2.64 0.56
N CYS A 30 8.46 2.68 -0.63
CA CYS A 30 7.16 2.08 -0.92
C CYS A 30 7.23 1.52 -2.35
N GLY A 31 6.71 0.34 -2.59
CA GLY A 31 6.73 -0.27 -3.91
C GLY A 31 5.70 0.35 -4.85
N ILE A 32 4.48 -0.15 -4.79
CA ILE A 32 3.34 0.36 -5.57
C ILE A 32 2.43 1.15 -4.64
N ASN A 33 2.14 2.39 -4.98
CA ASN A 33 1.30 3.29 -4.20
C ASN A 33 0.13 3.82 -5.04
N LEU A 34 -1.07 3.37 -4.73
CA LEU A 34 -2.33 3.86 -5.30
C LEU A 34 -3.01 4.73 -4.26
N THR A 35 -3.08 6.03 -4.52
CA THR A 35 -3.51 7.00 -3.51
C THR A 35 -4.55 7.95 -4.06
N VAL A 36 -5.73 8.02 -3.44
CA VAL A 36 -6.76 9.02 -3.73
C VAL A 36 -6.97 9.86 -2.47
N ARG A 37 -6.86 11.19 -2.62
CA ARG A 37 -6.99 12.18 -1.54
C ARG A 37 -7.99 13.29 -1.84
N ASP A 38 -8.61 13.24 -3.01
CA ASP A 38 -9.59 14.18 -3.54
C ASP A 38 -10.61 13.41 -4.39
N SER A 39 -11.47 14.05 -5.14
CA SER A 39 -12.58 13.47 -5.92
C SER A 39 -12.17 12.54 -7.08
N GLY A 40 -10.89 12.38 -7.34
CA GLY A 40 -10.38 11.53 -8.41
C GLY A 40 -10.70 10.04 -8.27
N SER A 41 -10.43 9.27 -9.30
CA SER A 41 -10.58 7.82 -9.22
C SER A 41 -9.42 7.07 -9.85
N ILE A 42 -9.16 5.87 -9.31
CA ILE A 42 -8.20 4.90 -9.83
C ILE A 42 -8.95 3.61 -10.13
N GLN A 43 -9.00 3.20 -11.40
CA GLN A 43 -9.84 2.07 -11.80
C GLN A 43 -9.20 1.23 -12.92
N ASN A 44 -9.55 -0.07 -12.96
CA ASN A 44 -9.18 -0.98 -14.03
C ASN A 44 -7.66 -1.01 -14.29
N ILE A 45 -6.89 -1.28 -13.26
CA ILE A 45 -5.42 -1.33 -13.37
C ILE A 45 -4.93 -2.76 -13.09
N ASN A 46 -4.06 -3.23 -13.95
CA ASN A 46 -3.43 -4.53 -13.82
C ASN A 46 -1.92 -4.39 -13.54
N PHE A 47 -1.46 -5.08 -12.53
CA PHE A 47 -0.05 -5.28 -12.20
C PHE A 47 0.29 -6.75 -12.36
N ALA A 48 1.25 -7.08 -13.22
CA ALA A 48 1.58 -8.47 -13.49
C ALA A 48 3.11 -8.70 -13.57
N ASN A 49 3.55 -9.87 -13.09
CA ASN A 49 4.95 -10.29 -13.19
C ASN A 49 5.90 -9.26 -12.54
N ILE A 50 5.65 -8.91 -11.29
CA ILE A 50 6.41 -7.85 -10.59
C ILE A 50 7.13 -8.44 -9.39
N ARG A 51 8.43 -8.15 -9.29
CA ARG A 51 9.21 -8.38 -8.09
C ARG A 51 9.39 -7.06 -7.34
N ILE A 52 9.10 -7.08 -6.04
CA ILE A 52 9.16 -5.90 -5.18
C ILE A 52 10.05 -6.18 -3.98
N GLU A 53 11.03 -5.31 -3.76
CA GLU A 53 11.79 -5.24 -2.53
C GLU A 53 11.68 -3.84 -1.95
N THR A 54 11.15 -3.76 -0.71
CA THR A 54 10.98 -2.49 -0.01
C THR A 54 11.63 -2.54 1.36
N ARG A 55 12.06 -1.38 1.83
CA ARG A 55 12.59 -1.18 3.17
C ARG A 55 12.31 0.23 3.70
N MET A 56 12.37 0.38 5.00
CA MET A 56 12.35 1.68 5.64
C MET A 56 13.62 2.47 5.31
N HIS A 57 13.48 3.78 5.17
CA HIS A 57 14.57 4.71 4.94
C HIS A 57 14.60 5.77 6.04
N THR A 58 15.80 6.27 6.35
CA THR A 58 15.97 7.38 7.28
C THR A 58 15.42 8.68 6.70
N GLY A 59 14.90 9.54 7.56
CA GLY A 59 14.33 10.83 7.21
C GLY A 59 12.81 10.82 7.11
N ASP A 60 12.23 11.98 6.86
CA ASP A 60 10.78 12.16 6.80
C ASP A 60 10.26 11.92 5.36
N TRP A 61 10.05 10.68 5.02
CA TRP A 61 9.55 10.25 3.72
C TRP A 61 8.16 9.62 3.86
N TRP A 62 7.34 9.79 2.84
CA TRP A 62 6.05 9.12 2.79
C TRP A 62 6.20 7.66 2.42
N GLY A 63 5.64 6.80 3.25
CA GLY A 63 5.80 5.37 3.19
C GLY A 63 6.77 4.84 4.24
N ASN A 64 6.60 3.62 4.61
CA ASN A 64 7.29 2.99 5.72
C ASN A 64 7.73 1.55 5.42
N GLY A 65 8.11 1.29 4.18
CA GLY A 65 8.54 -0.04 3.72
C GLY A 65 7.42 -0.90 3.15
N GLU A 66 6.25 -0.35 2.86
CA GLU A 66 5.12 -1.09 2.28
C GLU A 66 5.44 -1.54 0.84
N PRO A 67 5.25 -2.82 0.49
CA PRO A 67 5.42 -3.27 -0.89
C PRO A 67 4.28 -2.78 -1.79
N ILE A 68 3.07 -2.76 -1.24
CA ILE A 68 1.86 -2.28 -1.92
C ILE A 68 1.04 -1.48 -0.92
N LYS A 69 0.74 -0.24 -1.27
CA LYS A 69 -0.12 0.67 -0.52
C LYS A 69 -1.26 1.13 -1.40
N ILE A 70 -2.49 0.90 -0.95
CA ILE A 70 -3.71 1.35 -1.62
C ILE A 70 -4.49 2.15 -0.60
N SER A 71 -4.73 3.44 -0.85
CA SER A 71 -5.40 4.26 0.14
C SER A 71 -6.32 5.32 -0.46
N ALA A 72 -7.55 5.38 0.06
CA ALA A 72 -8.58 6.33 -0.33
C ALA A 72 -9.17 7.00 0.91
N LEU A 73 -8.79 8.24 1.16
CA LEU A 73 -9.30 9.05 2.27
C LEU A 73 -9.14 10.53 1.91
N ARG A 74 -9.81 11.40 2.66
CA ARG A 74 -9.68 12.85 2.45
C ARG A 74 -8.25 13.29 2.69
N GLY A 75 -7.75 14.13 1.81
CA GLY A 75 -6.44 14.76 1.97
C GLY A 75 -6.46 15.91 2.97
N VAL A 76 -7.52 16.72 2.95
CA VAL A 76 -7.87 17.74 3.95
C VAL A 76 -9.32 17.52 4.40
N PRO A 77 -9.73 18.01 5.57
CA PRO A 77 -11.05 17.71 6.13
C PRO A 77 -12.23 17.95 5.20
N ASP A 78 -12.19 19.00 4.38
CA ASP A 78 -13.29 19.38 3.50
C ASP A 78 -13.11 18.96 2.04
N SER A 79 -12.04 18.23 1.71
CA SER A 79 -11.87 17.74 0.33
C SER A 79 -12.95 16.71 -0.01
N PRO A 80 -13.40 16.65 -1.26
CA PRO A 80 -14.17 15.52 -1.74
C PRO A 80 -13.42 14.21 -1.54
N ILE A 81 -14.10 13.08 -1.70
CA ILE A 81 -13.47 11.78 -1.60
C ILE A 81 -13.71 10.98 -2.87
N GLY A 82 -12.66 10.36 -3.38
CA GLY A 82 -12.70 9.58 -4.61
C GLY A 82 -12.80 8.08 -4.36
N ILE A 83 -12.61 7.31 -5.41
CA ILE A 83 -12.80 5.85 -5.40
C ILE A 83 -11.59 5.10 -5.97
N ILE A 84 -11.38 3.87 -5.49
CA ILE A 84 -10.41 2.92 -6.06
C ILE A 84 -11.12 1.60 -6.30
N LYS A 85 -11.12 1.10 -7.54
CA LYS A 85 -11.77 -0.19 -7.84
C LYS A 85 -11.17 -0.94 -9.03
N ASN A 86 -11.44 -2.25 -9.06
CA ASN A 86 -11.02 -3.14 -10.14
C ASN A 86 -9.49 -3.13 -10.33
N ILE A 87 -8.76 -3.44 -9.28
CA ILE A 87 -7.30 -3.52 -9.29
C ILE A 87 -6.90 -4.99 -9.20
N SER A 88 -6.06 -5.43 -10.10
CA SER A 88 -5.54 -6.80 -10.06
C SER A 88 -4.02 -6.84 -9.95
N PHE A 89 -3.55 -7.75 -9.11
CA PHE A 89 -2.16 -8.10 -8.95
C PHE A 89 -1.99 -9.58 -9.27
N SER A 90 -1.13 -9.92 -10.22
CA SER A 90 -0.89 -11.31 -10.61
C SER A 90 0.61 -11.61 -10.76
N ASN A 91 1.05 -12.77 -10.27
CA ASN A 91 2.45 -13.17 -10.27
C ASN A 91 3.33 -12.12 -9.56
N ILE A 92 3.02 -11.80 -8.31
CA ILE A 92 3.74 -10.80 -7.52
C ILE A 92 4.62 -11.51 -6.48
N SER A 93 5.87 -11.10 -6.42
CA SER A 93 6.79 -11.53 -5.37
C SER A 93 7.28 -10.30 -4.59
N CYS A 94 7.02 -10.28 -3.29
CA CYS A 94 7.40 -9.17 -2.41
C CYS A 94 8.31 -9.65 -1.28
N THR A 95 9.35 -8.86 -1.00
CA THR A 95 10.10 -8.91 0.26
C THR A 95 10.08 -7.52 0.87
N ALA A 96 9.52 -7.36 2.05
CA ALA A 96 9.21 -6.05 2.60
C ALA A 96 9.40 -5.95 4.10
N GLU A 97 9.57 -4.74 4.61
CA GLU A 97 9.67 -4.43 6.04
C GLU A 97 8.34 -3.96 6.65
N ASN A 98 7.28 -3.86 5.82
CA ASN A 98 5.93 -3.51 6.26
C ASN A 98 4.87 -4.25 5.44
N SER A 99 3.61 -4.08 5.80
CA SER A 99 2.43 -4.75 5.28
C SER A 99 2.10 -4.40 3.83
N ILE A 100 1.33 -5.26 3.18
CA ILE A 100 0.41 -4.80 2.13
C ILE A 100 -0.67 -3.99 2.83
N LEU A 101 -0.74 -2.70 2.57
CA LEU A 101 -1.64 -1.77 3.23
C LEU A 101 -2.79 -1.36 2.31
N MET A 102 -4.02 -1.68 2.69
CA MET A 102 -5.24 -1.21 2.03
C MET A 102 -6.09 -0.44 3.05
N TYR A 103 -6.18 0.87 2.92
CA TYR A 103 -6.89 1.73 3.85
C TYR A 103 -7.84 2.66 3.11
N ALA A 104 -9.12 2.60 3.43
CA ALA A 104 -10.10 3.58 2.98
C ALA A 104 -10.87 4.15 4.17
N SER A 105 -11.39 5.37 4.04
CA SER A 105 -12.44 5.85 4.93
C SER A 105 -13.77 5.16 4.60
N ASP A 106 -14.70 5.15 5.53
CA ASP A 106 -16.05 4.60 5.33
C ASP A 106 -16.91 5.41 4.34
N GLU A 107 -16.46 6.61 3.98
CA GLU A 107 -17.13 7.50 3.06
C GLU A 107 -16.87 7.18 1.58
N THR A 108 -15.88 6.34 1.27
CA THR A 108 -15.44 6.05 -0.11
C THR A 108 -15.73 4.63 -0.54
N VAL A 109 -15.43 4.35 -1.79
CA VAL A 109 -15.49 3.01 -2.37
C VAL A 109 -14.08 2.52 -2.68
N MET A 110 -13.65 1.46 -1.97
CA MET A 110 -12.49 0.64 -2.33
C MET A 110 -12.99 -0.79 -2.52
N GLU A 111 -13.00 -1.27 -3.76
CA GLU A 111 -13.60 -2.58 -4.05
C GLU A 111 -12.97 -3.32 -5.25
N ASN A 112 -13.20 -4.63 -5.29
CA ASN A 112 -12.76 -5.52 -6.36
C ASN A 112 -11.24 -5.48 -6.53
N ILE A 113 -10.51 -5.79 -5.47
CA ILE A 113 -9.04 -5.88 -5.48
C ILE A 113 -8.65 -7.35 -5.39
N SER A 114 -7.82 -7.82 -6.29
CA SER A 114 -7.41 -9.22 -6.31
C SER A 114 -5.90 -9.40 -6.37
N PHE A 115 -5.43 -10.39 -5.61
CA PHE A 115 -4.06 -10.90 -5.62
C PHE A 115 -4.10 -12.36 -6.04
N ASN A 116 -3.47 -12.68 -7.17
CA ASN A 116 -3.44 -14.03 -7.72
C ASN A 116 -2.00 -14.48 -7.93
N ASN A 117 -1.64 -15.64 -7.41
CA ASN A 117 -0.28 -16.17 -7.44
C ASN A 117 0.73 -15.16 -6.88
N PHE A 118 0.77 -15.03 -5.57
CA PHE A 118 1.65 -14.10 -4.89
C PHE A 118 2.54 -14.79 -3.87
N ASN A 119 3.75 -14.27 -3.70
CA ASN A 119 4.65 -14.67 -2.62
C ASN A 119 5.05 -13.40 -1.85
N PHE A 120 4.78 -13.40 -0.57
CA PHE A 120 5.09 -12.27 0.28
C PHE A 120 5.93 -12.70 1.48
N GLU A 121 7.10 -12.09 1.62
CA GLU A 121 7.97 -12.23 2.77
C GLU A 121 8.05 -10.93 3.55
N LEU A 122 7.61 -10.97 4.80
CA LEU A 122 7.78 -9.87 5.75
C LEU A 122 9.08 -10.09 6.51
N LYS A 123 10.00 -9.13 6.46
CA LYS A 123 11.29 -9.19 7.12
C LYS A 123 11.50 -8.01 8.05
N LYS A 124 12.30 -8.22 9.08
CA LYS A 124 12.80 -7.16 9.96
C LYS A 124 13.84 -6.30 9.22
N GLY A 125 13.77 -4.99 9.40
CA GLY A 125 14.77 -4.05 8.96
C GLY A 125 15.53 -3.39 10.09
N PRO A 126 16.64 -2.70 9.77
CA PRO A 126 17.46 -2.02 10.77
C PRO A 126 16.79 -0.81 11.43
N LEU A 127 15.73 -0.29 10.86
CA LEU A 127 15.01 0.90 11.33
C LEU A 127 13.70 0.58 12.06
N GLU A 128 13.40 -0.67 12.30
CA GLU A 128 12.14 -1.09 12.91
C GLU A 128 11.91 -0.45 14.29
N ASP A 129 12.95 -0.31 15.12
CA ASP A 129 12.83 0.33 16.44
C ASP A 129 12.53 1.83 16.38
N VAL A 130 12.74 2.46 15.22
CA VAL A 130 12.46 3.88 15.00
C VAL A 130 11.05 4.08 14.45
N SER A 131 10.61 3.21 13.55
CA SER A 131 9.37 3.37 12.78
C SER A 131 8.42 2.19 12.92
N GLY A 132 8.81 1.12 13.60
CA GLY A 132 8.02 -0.10 13.73
C GLY A 132 6.66 0.13 14.35
N GLY A 133 5.67 -0.63 13.90
CA GLY A 133 4.30 -0.52 14.38
C GLY A 133 3.59 0.75 13.92
N ASN A 134 3.96 1.32 12.78
CA ASN A 134 3.32 2.50 12.21
C ASN A 134 2.88 2.28 10.77
N PHE A 135 1.71 2.82 10.44
CA PHE A 135 1.24 3.01 9.08
C PHE A 135 1.31 4.50 8.70
N ASP A 136 1.80 4.75 7.50
CA ASP A 136 1.93 6.10 6.95
C ASP A 136 0.88 6.32 5.85
N LEU A 137 -0.13 7.12 6.13
CA LEU A 137 -1.19 7.45 5.18
C LEU A 137 -0.96 8.80 4.48
N ARG A 138 0.19 9.43 4.69
CA ARG A 138 0.51 10.68 3.98
C ARG A 138 0.56 10.49 2.46
N PRO A 139 0.27 11.52 1.64
CA PRO A 139 -0.07 12.88 2.08
C PRO A 139 -1.54 12.99 2.50
N ASN A 140 -1.80 13.44 3.71
CA ASN A 140 -3.09 13.93 4.17
C ASN A 140 -2.88 14.81 5.41
N THR A 141 -3.82 15.66 5.74
CA THR A 141 -3.77 16.56 6.90
C THR A 141 -4.98 16.37 7.82
N VAL A 142 -5.71 15.30 7.66
CA VAL A 142 -6.81 14.94 8.58
C VAL A 142 -6.19 14.41 9.86
N GLN A 143 -6.44 15.12 10.96
CA GLN A 143 -5.85 14.80 12.25
C GLN A 143 -6.05 13.34 12.66
N GLY A 144 -4.96 12.68 13.07
CA GLY A 144 -4.96 11.28 13.45
C GLY A 144 -4.99 10.29 12.29
N LYS A 145 -4.90 10.78 11.05
CA LYS A 145 -4.88 9.95 9.84
C LYS A 145 -3.58 10.05 9.04
N GLU A 146 -2.58 10.77 9.52
CA GLU A 146 -1.29 10.90 8.83
C GLU A 146 -0.40 9.66 9.06
N ILE A 147 -0.01 9.47 10.30
CA ILE A 147 0.77 8.31 10.77
C ILE A 147 0.10 7.82 12.03
N TYR A 148 -0.15 6.53 12.13
CA TYR A 148 -0.71 5.96 13.33
C TYR A 148 -0.02 4.65 13.73
N ALA A 149 0.06 4.43 15.04
CA ALA A 149 0.63 3.21 15.60
C ALA A 149 -0.31 2.03 15.37
N SER A 150 0.25 0.95 14.86
CA SER A 150 -0.42 -0.33 14.71
C SER A 150 0.61 -1.43 14.71
N ASN A 151 0.27 -2.60 15.18
CA ASN A 151 1.09 -3.76 14.89
C ASN A 151 1.10 -3.99 13.37
N ILE A 152 2.19 -4.50 12.85
CA ILE A 152 2.37 -4.76 11.43
C ILE A 152 1.87 -6.18 11.12
N PRO A 153 0.68 -6.36 10.54
CA PRO A 153 0.26 -7.64 9.99
C PRO A 153 0.90 -7.84 8.61
N VAL A 154 0.77 -9.02 8.05
CA VAL A 154 1.18 -9.26 6.67
C VAL A 154 0.35 -8.45 5.70
N VAL A 155 -0.95 -8.40 5.94
CA VAL A 155 -1.93 -7.62 5.17
C VAL A 155 -2.83 -6.85 6.14
N TYR A 156 -2.97 -5.57 5.92
CA TYR A 156 -3.93 -4.72 6.62
C TYR A 156 -4.99 -4.22 5.65
N VAL A 157 -6.26 -4.45 5.98
CA VAL A 157 -7.40 -4.03 5.15
C VAL A 157 -8.42 -3.31 6.03
N GLU A 158 -8.76 -2.09 5.66
CA GLU A 158 -9.81 -1.30 6.31
C GLU A 158 -10.73 -0.67 5.27
N ASN A 159 -12.04 -0.84 5.44
CA ASN A 159 -13.11 -0.30 4.59
C ASN A 159 -12.96 -0.65 3.09
N ALA A 160 -12.66 -1.92 2.81
CA ALA A 160 -12.62 -2.43 1.44
C ALA A 160 -13.63 -3.57 1.25
N LYS A 161 -14.13 -3.73 0.02
CA LYS A 161 -15.07 -4.80 -0.35
C LYS A 161 -14.49 -5.67 -1.45
N ASN A 162 -14.84 -6.96 -1.44
CA ASN A 162 -14.42 -7.90 -2.49
C ASN A 162 -12.90 -7.90 -2.68
N VAL A 163 -12.16 -8.14 -1.60
CA VAL A 163 -10.71 -8.31 -1.63
C VAL A 163 -10.39 -9.80 -1.64
N PHE A 164 -9.66 -10.26 -2.64
CA PHE A 164 -9.37 -11.67 -2.86
C PHE A 164 -7.87 -11.93 -2.85
N PHE A 165 -7.46 -12.95 -2.12
CA PHE A 165 -6.11 -13.50 -2.12
C PHE A 165 -6.17 -14.96 -2.56
N ASN A 166 -5.68 -15.25 -3.75
CA ASN A 166 -5.74 -16.57 -4.36
C ASN A 166 -4.35 -17.11 -4.68
N GLN A 167 -4.09 -18.38 -4.36
CA GLN A 167 -2.86 -19.09 -4.72
C GLN A 167 -1.59 -18.33 -4.28
N GLY A 168 -1.52 -17.99 -3.00
CA GLY A 168 -0.40 -17.23 -2.46
C GLY A 168 0.29 -17.90 -1.30
N ASN A 169 1.53 -17.51 -1.09
CA ASN A 169 2.32 -17.90 0.07
C ASN A 169 2.72 -16.67 0.86
N ILE A 170 2.67 -16.80 2.18
CA ILE A 170 3.09 -15.78 3.12
C ILE A 170 4.20 -16.38 3.96
N TYR A 171 5.32 -15.67 4.02
CA TYR A 171 6.47 -16.07 4.80
C TYR A 171 6.78 -15.01 5.86
N TRP A 172 6.94 -15.48 7.08
CA TRP A 172 7.56 -14.69 8.13
C TRP A 172 9.07 -14.92 8.04
N GLY A 173 9.79 -13.92 7.57
CA GLY A 173 11.24 -13.90 7.62
C GLY A 173 11.75 -13.79 9.06
N LYS A 174 12.98 -13.35 9.24
CA LYS A 174 13.52 -13.05 10.57
C LYS A 174 12.87 -11.77 11.08
N VAL A 175 11.73 -11.90 11.73
CA VAL A 175 11.01 -10.79 12.36
C VAL A 175 11.01 -10.97 13.88
N ASP A 176 11.18 -9.87 14.58
CA ASP A 176 10.94 -9.80 16.01
C ASP A 176 9.44 -9.57 16.22
N LYS A 177 8.82 -10.35 17.11
CA LYS A 177 7.36 -10.27 17.31
C LYS A 177 6.89 -8.98 18.02
N LYS A 178 7.79 -8.07 18.32
CA LYS A 178 7.45 -6.84 19.04
C LYS A 178 6.44 -5.95 18.28
N TYR A 179 6.58 -5.87 16.96
CA TYR A 179 5.76 -5.03 16.10
C TYR A 179 4.93 -5.80 15.08
N TYR A 180 5.17 -7.08 14.94
CA TYR A 180 4.57 -7.91 13.89
C TYR A 180 3.52 -8.86 14.46
N THR A 181 2.35 -8.95 13.81
CA THR A 181 1.21 -9.80 14.23
C THR A 181 0.62 -10.60 13.11
#